data_a56f8d0fc244743c563b77e51c8c2a84
#
_entry.id   a56f8d0fc244743c563b77e51c8c2a84
#
_cell.length_a   1.000
_cell.length_b   1.000
_cell.length_c   1.000
_cell.angle_alpha   90.00
_cell.angle_beta   90.00
_cell.angle_gamma   90.00
#
_symmetry.space_group_name_H-M   'P 1'
#
loop_
_entity.id
_entity.type
_entity.pdbx_description
1 polymer ?
#
loop_
_entity_poly.entity_id
_entity_poly.type
_entity_poly.pdbx_seq_one_letter_code
_entity_poly.pdbx_strand_id
1 'polypeptide(L)'
;MRSIDGLNEFFGALAPGLHGVVFDEALADRVVGHIDVVPQLIAGTGFLFAPAIISLADTLCAAGCGANIPEDSSFTTVELKTNFLGSAQVGQRVVGVATPVHLGRRTQVWDVVVTNDTSGKTMALFRCTQMVIERR
;
A
#
# COMPACT_ATOMS: atom_id res chain seq x y z
N MET A 1 5.39 16.70 0.24
CA MET A 1 4.59 15.50 0.63
C MET A 1 3.18 15.94 0.99
N ARG A 2 2.18 15.15 0.61
CA ARG A 2 0.81 15.40 1.03
C ARG A 2 0.63 15.08 2.51
N SER A 3 -0.27 15.81 3.17
CA SER A 3 -0.74 15.44 4.52
C SER A 3 -1.53 14.14 4.47
N ILE A 4 -1.78 13.54 5.65
CA ILE A 4 -2.63 12.34 5.74
C ILE A 4 -4.02 12.62 5.16
N ASP A 5 -4.63 13.74 5.49
CA ASP A 5 -5.93 14.12 4.94
C ASP A 5 -5.85 14.30 3.42
N GLY A 6 -4.80 14.91 2.91
CA GLY A 6 -4.57 15.08 1.47
C GLY A 6 -4.39 13.75 0.74
N LEU A 7 -3.67 12.80 1.33
CA LEU A 7 -3.51 11.45 0.78
C LEU A 7 -4.86 10.71 0.75
N ASN A 8 -5.61 10.75 1.83
CA ASN A 8 -6.92 10.09 1.91
C ASN A 8 -7.93 10.70 0.96
N GLU A 9 -7.92 12.00 0.78
CA GLU A 9 -8.77 12.69 -0.21
C GLU A 9 -8.38 12.27 -1.63
N PHE A 10 -7.09 12.33 -1.96
CA PHE A 10 -6.60 12.02 -3.30
C PHE A 10 -6.83 10.56 -3.68
N PHE A 11 -6.32 9.62 -2.88
CA PHE A 11 -6.44 8.19 -3.18
C PHE A 11 -7.84 7.64 -2.93
N GLY A 12 -8.58 8.26 -2.00
CA GLY A 12 -9.96 7.86 -1.71
C GLY A 12 -10.92 8.03 -2.88
N ALA A 13 -10.62 8.97 -3.79
CA ALA A 13 -11.41 9.21 -5.00
C ALA A 13 -11.01 8.30 -6.17
N LEU A 14 -10.00 7.47 -6.01
CA LEU A 14 -9.41 6.63 -7.04
C LEU A 14 -9.57 5.13 -6.69
N ALA A 15 -8.99 4.25 -7.51
CA ALA A 15 -9.08 2.80 -7.32
C ALA A 15 -8.71 2.32 -5.92
N PRO A 16 -7.65 2.82 -5.26
CA PRO A 16 -7.36 2.42 -3.88
C PRO A 16 -8.51 2.69 -2.91
N GLY A 17 -9.24 3.79 -3.10
CA GLY A 17 -10.42 4.12 -2.29
C GLY A 17 -11.55 3.11 -2.46
N LEU A 18 -11.73 2.54 -3.67
CA LEU A 18 -12.70 1.48 -3.90
C LEU A 18 -12.35 0.21 -3.12
N HIS A 19 -11.07 -0.04 -2.87
CA HIS A 19 -10.60 -1.15 -2.05
C HIS A 19 -10.54 -0.80 -0.56
N GLY A 20 -10.97 0.38 -0.17
CA GLY A 20 -11.05 0.79 1.23
C GLY A 20 -9.71 1.18 1.85
N VAL A 21 -8.69 1.52 1.05
CA VAL A 21 -7.38 1.93 1.55
C VAL A 21 -7.47 3.28 2.26
N VAL A 22 -7.01 3.30 3.51
CA VAL A 22 -6.93 4.51 4.33
C VAL A 22 -5.50 4.66 4.85
N PHE A 23 -4.93 5.86 4.71
CA PHE A 23 -3.61 6.19 5.24
C PHE A 23 -3.73 6.62 6.70
N ASP A 24 -2.82 6.10 7.54
CA ASP A 24 -2.75 6.43 8.97
C ASP A 24 -1.49 7.24 9.33
N GLU A 25 -0.38 6.98 8.64
CA GLU A 25 0.90 7.67 8.84
C GLU A 25 1.64 7.74 7.51
N ALA A 26 2.28 8.86 7.20
CA ALA A 26 3.10 9.00 6.00
C ALA A 26 4.33 9.84 6.29
N LEU A 27 5.46 9.16 6.42
CA LEU A 27 6.80 9.75 6.54
C LEU A 27 7.61 9.33 5.31
N ALA A 28 8.75 9.97 5.07
CA ALA A 28 9.61 9.65 3.93
C ALA A 28 10.16 8.22 3.98
N ASP A 29 10.27 7.64 5.17
CA ASP A 29 10.86 6.30 5.40
C ASP A 29 9.87 5.31 6.02
N ARG A 30 8.59 5.69 6.14
CA ARG A 30 7.57 4.81 6.73
C ARG A 30 6.19 5.30 6.36
N VAL A 31 5.40 4.43 5.75
CA VAL A 31 4.00 4.73 5.43
C VAL A 31 3.13 3.62 5.99
N VAL A 32 2.11 3.98 6.74
CA VAL A 32 1.18 3.04 7.38
C VAL A 32 -0.23 3.32 6.89
N GLY A 33 -0.97 2.27 6.61
CA GLY A 33 -2.37 2.36 6.24
C GLY A 33 -3.10 1.07 6.53
N HIS A 34 -4.42 1.10 6.34
CA HIS A 34 -5.25 -0.06 6.64
C HIS A 34 -6.42 -0.21 5.66
N ILE A 35 -7.01 -1.39 5.70
CA ILE A 35 -8.32 -1.68 5.11
C ILE A 35 -9.19 -2.27 6.23
N ASP A 36 -10.39 -1.73 6.42
CA ASP A 36 -11.44 -2.39 7.19
C ASP A 36 -12.19 -3.34 6.24
N VAL A 37 -12.23 -4.62 6.58
CA VAL A 37 -12.79 -5.63 5.68
C VAL A 37 -14.32 -5.57 5.73
N VAL A 38 -14.91 -5.27 4.57
CA VAL A 38 -16.37 -5.17 4.36
C VAL A 38 -16.82 -6.25 3.37
N PRO A 39 -18.13 -6.57 3.30
CA PRO A 39 -18.61 -7.63 2.40
C PRO A 39 -18.22 -7.46 0.94
N GLN A 40 -18.10 -6.22 0.44
CA GLN A 40 -17.74 -5.94 -0.95
C GLN A 40 -16.28 -6.29 -1.29
N LEU A 41 -15.45 -6.55 -0.28
CA LEU A 41 -14.03 -6.89 -0.47
C LEU A 41 -13.74 -8.38 -0.29
N ILE A 42 -14.78 -9.20 -0.14
CA ILE A 42 -14.62 -10.64 0.07
C ILE A 42 -14.57 -11.38 -1.26
N ALA A 43 -13.58 -12.28 -1.38
CA ALA A 43 -13.46 -13.19 -2.51
C ALA A 43 -14.42 -14.39 -2.38
N GLY A 44 -14.50 -15.20 -3.42
CA GLY A 44 -15.31 -16.41 -3.41
C GLY A 44 -14.94 -17.44 -2.34
N THR A 45 -13.75 -17.31 -1.77
CA THR A 45 -13.28 -18.12 -0.63
C THR A 45 -13.91 -17.74 0.71
N GLY A 46 -14.57 -16.57 0.80
CA GLY A 46 -15.09 -16.02 2.04
C GLY A 46 -14.10 -15.15 2.81
N PHE A 47 -12.88 -14.98 2.30
CA PHE A 47 -11.84 -14.15 2.90
C PHE A 47 -11.57 -12.91 2.06
N LEU A 48 -10.86 -11.95 2.65
CA LEU A 48 -10.45 -10.72 1.96
C LEU A 48 -9.79 -11.07 0.61
N PHE A 49 -10.26 -10.39 -0.43
CA PHE A 49 -9.75 -10.56 -1.80
C PHE A 49 -8.26 -10.23 -1.88
N ALA A 50 -7.45 -11.19 -2.34
CA ALA A 50 -5.99 -11.03 -2.38
C ALA A 50 -5.53 -9.77 -3.12
N PRO A 51 -6.09 -9.40 -4.29
CA PRO A 51 -5.74 -8.13 -4.94
C PRO A 51 -6.00 -6.88 -4.10
N ALA A 52 -6.93 -6.90 -3.13
CA ALA A 52 -7.15 -5.77 -2.23
C ALA A 52 -5.95 -5.59 -1.28
N ILE A 53 -5.30 -6.67 -0.86
CA ILE A 53 -4.07 -6.63 -0.07
C ILE A 53 -2.94 -6.02 -0.89
N ILE A 54 -2.81 -6.40 -2.16
CA ILE A 54 -1.83 -5.82 -3.09
C ILE A 54 -2.13 -4.33 -3.30
N SER A 55 -3.40 -3.96 -3.44
CA SER A 55 -3.82 -2.56 -3.56
C SER A 55 -3.36 -1.73 -2.35
N LEU A 56 -3.57 -2.23 -1.13
CA LEU A 56 -3.07 -1.58 0.07
C LEU A 56 -1.56 -1.39 0.01
N ALA A 57 -0.83 -2.48 -0.20
CA ALA A 57 0.63 -2.46 -0.16
C ALA A 57 1.23 -1.54 -1.24
N ASP A 58 0.78 -1.68 -2.49
CA ASP A 58 1.29 -0.87 -3.60
C ASP A 58 0.96 0.62 -3.42
N THR A 59 -0.22 0.93 -2.89
CA THR A 59 -0.65 2.31 -2.64
C THR A 59 0.20 2.97 -1.54
N LEU A 60 0.54 2.24 -0.48
CA LEU A 60 1.45 2.75 0.55
C LEU A 60 2.83 3.04 -0.04
N CYS A 61 3.33 2.15 -0.88
CA CYS A 61 4.62 2.34 -1.57
C CYS A 61 4.56 3.52 -2.55
N ALA A 62 3.43 3.75 -3.21
CA ALA A 62 3.24 4.91 -4.09
C ALA A 62 3.38 6.23 -3.31
N ALA A 63 2.77 6.32 -2.14
CA ALA A 63 2.91 7.50 -1.30
C ALA A 63 4.35 7.70 -0.82
N GLY A 64 5.02 6.61 -0.42
CA GLY A 64 6.42 6.65 0.00
C GLY A 64 7.36 7.04 -1.13
N CYS A 65 7.15 6.47 -2.31
CA CYS A 65 7.93 6.81 -3.50
C CYS A 65 7.76 8.29 -3.86
N GLY A 66 6.52 8.77 -3.90
CA GLY A 66 6.23 10.16 -4.21
C GLY A 66 6.87 11.15 -3.26
N ALA A 67 7.04 10.77 -1.99
CA ALA A 67 7.69 11.60 -0.98
C ALA A 67 9.22 11.70 -1.16
N ASN A 68 9.83 10.81 -1.96
CA ASN A 68 11.28 10.69 -2.13
C ASN A 68 11.75 10.98 -3.56
N ILE A 69 10.94 11.65 -4.36
CA ILE A 69 11.30 12.03 -5.73
C ILE A 69 11.09 13.54 -5.92
N PRO A 70 11.76 14.16 -6.94
CA PRO A 70 11.49 15.56 -7.27
C PRO A 70 10.03 15.80 -7.63
N GLU A 71 9.52 17.01 -7.31
CA GLU A 71 8.11 17.37 -7.55
C GLU A 71 7.68 17.28 -9.01
N ASP A 72 8.62 17.53 -9.93
CA ASP A 72 8.38 17.46 -11.37
C ASP A 72 8.54 16.05 -11.95
N SER A 73 8.77 15.05 -11.10
CA SER A 73 8.89 13.65 -11.49
C SER A 73 7.59 12.90 -11.26
N SER A 74 7.47 11.77 -11.94
CA SER A 74 6.43 10.78 -11.72
C SER A 74 7.07 9.42 -11.43
N PHE A 75 6.28 8.40 -11.22
CA PHE A 75 6.78 7.04 -11.00
C PHE A 75 5.73 6.02 -11.43
N THR A 76 6.18 4.79 -11.59
CA THR A 76 5.27 3.66 -11.86
C THR A 76 5.83 2.40 -11.23
N THR A 77 4.94 1.52 -10.79
CA THR A 77 5.31 0.18 -10.33
C THR A 77 5.68 -0.66 -11.54
N VAL A 78 6.89 -1.22 -11.57
CA VAL A 78 7.37 -2.05 -12.67
C VAL A 78 7.46 -3.52 -12.30
N GLU A 79 7.44 -3.83 -11.01
CA GLU A 79 7.50 -5.20 -10.52
C GLU A 79 6.97 -5.24 -9.10
N LEU A 80 6.25 -6.30 -8.77
CA LEU A 80 5.88 -6.59 -7.38
C LEU A 80 5.83 -8.09 -7.17
N LYS A 81 6.06 -8.48 -5.93
CA LYS A 81 5.91 -9.86 -5.48
C LYS A 81 5.25 -9.87 -4.13
N THR A 82 4.27 -10.74 -3.94
CA THR A 82 3.56 -10.91 -2.68
C THR A 82 3.53 -12.39 -2.31
N ASN A 83 3.89 -12.68 -1.05
CA ASN A 83 3.64 -13.99 -0.46
C ASN A 83 2.49 -13.81 0.54
N PHE A 84 1.39 -14.55 0.31
CA PHE A 84 0.24 -14.54 1.20
C PHE A 84 0.39 -15.63 2.24
N LEU A 85 0.33 -15.25 3.53
CA LEU A 85 0.59 -16.13 4.67
C LEU A 85 -0.64 -16.32 5.55
N GLY A 86 -1.65 -15.49 5.38
CA GLY A 86 -2.85 -15.52 6.21
C GLY A 86 -4.02 -14.85 5.51
N SER A 87 -5.15 -14.76 6.20
CA SER A 87 -6.39 -14.26 5.68
C SER A 87 -7.11 -13.36 6.68
N ALA A 88 -8.12 -12.63 6.20
CA ALA A 88 -8.97 -11.78 7.02
C ALA A 88 -10.44 -11.95 6.61
N GLN A 89 -11.30 -11.74 7.58
CA GLN A 89 -12.76 -11.86 7.43
C GLN A 89 -13.42 -10.49 7.61
N VAL A 90 -14.69 -10.40 7.21
CA VAL A 90 -15.52 -9.21 7.44
C VAL A 90 -15.46 -8.80 8.92
N GLY A 91 -15.31 -7.51 9.16
CA GLY A 91 -15.21 -6.94 10.50
C GLY A 91 -13.79 -6.88 11.07
N GLN A 92 -12.82 -7.47 10.40
CA GLN A 92 -11.41 -7.39 10.80
C GLN A 92 -10.70 -6.22 10.10
N ARG A 93 -9.60 -5.77 10.67
CA ARG A 93 -8.75 -4.72 10.11
C ARG A 93 -7.41 -5.30 9.67
N VAL A 94 -6.98 -4.91 8.50
CA VAL A 94 -5.70 -5.29 7.90
C VAL A 94 -4.83 -4.06 7.81
N VAL A 95 -3.62 -4.10 8.37
CA VAL A 95 -2.69 -2.97 8.44
C VAL A 95 -1.44 -3.28 7.64
N GLY A 96 -1.04 -2.35 6.78
CA GLY A 96 0.22 -2.39 6.06
C GLY A 96 1.22 -1.39 6.61
N VAL A 97 2.48 -1.79 6.68
CA VAL A 97 3.61 -0.92 7.03
C VAL A 97 4.63 -1.00 5.91
N ALA A 98 4.81 0.11 5.20
CA ALA A 98 5.75 0.22 4.09
C ALA A 98 7.04 0.90 4.56
N THR A 99 8.18 0.30 4.21
CA THR A 99 9.51 0.85 4.51
C THR A 99 10.40 0.73 3.27
N PRO A 100 11.29 1.71 3.01
CA PRO A 100 12.17 1.64 1.86
C PRO A 100 13.33 0.68 2.09
N VAL A 101 13.65 -0.10 1.06
CA VAL A 101 14.85 -0.95 0.99
C VAL A 101 15.95 -0.24 0.22
N HIS A 102 15.58 0.48 -0.84
CA HIS A 102 16.51 1.19 -1.72
C HIS A 102 15.83 2.46 -2.26
N LEU A 103 16.46 3.59 -2.05
CA LEU A 103 16.01 4.89 -2.56
C LEU A 103 17.02 5.42 -3.57
N GLY A 104 16.99 4.84 -4.77
CA GLY A 104 17.86 5.26 -5.87
C GLY A 104 17.23 6.40 -6.67
N ARG A 105 18.02 7.02 -7.53
CA ARG A 105 17.56 8.13 -8.37
C ARG A 105 16.58 7.69 -9.44
N ARG A 106 16.74 6.47 -9.96
CA ARG A 106 15.91 5.93 -11.05
C ARG A 106 14.93 4.86 -10.60
N THR A 107 15.28 4.14 -9.55
CA THR A 107 14.45 3.08 -9.00
C THR A 107 14.41 3.15 -7.49
N GLN A 108 13.29 2.75 -6.93
CA GLN A 108 13.13 2.54 -5.50
C GLN A 108 12.58 1.14 -5.26
N VAL A 109 13.04 0.51 -4.20
CA VAL A 109 12.52 -0.78 -3.75
C VAL A 109 11.90 -0.58 -2.37
N TRP A 110 10.67 -1.00 -2.20
CA TRP A 110 9.91 -0.88 -0.96
C TRP A 110 9.40 -2.24 -0.51
N ASP A 111 9.42 -2.46 0.79
CA ASP A 111 8.80 -3.61 1.44
C ASP A 111 7.55 -3.20 2.19
N VAL A 112 6.55 -4.07 2.20
CA VAL A 112 5.37 -3.91 3.05
C VAL A 112 5.12 -5.20 3.81
N VAL A 113 4.98 -5.08 5.11
CA VAL A 113 4.46 -6.16 5.96
C VAL A 113 2.98 -5.86 6.21
N VAL A 114 2.13 -6.82 5.87
CA VAL A 114 0.68 -6.70 6.06
C VAL A 114 0.26 -7.64 7.18
N THR A 115 -0.40 -7.09 8.17
CA THR A 115 -0.81 -7.82 9.38
C THR A 115 -2.32 -7.74 9.56
N ASN A 116 -2.94 -8.84 9.96
CA ASN A 116 -4.31 -8.81 10.47
C ASN A 116 -4.26 -8.23 11.89
N ASP A 117 -4.71 -6.99 12.04
CA ASP A 117 -4.61 -6.26 13.30
C ASP A 117 -5.51 -6.86 14.39
N THR A 118 -6.55 -7.58 14.00
CA THR A 118 -7.48 -8.24 14.92
C THR A 118 -6.88 -9.52 15.50
N SER A 119 -6.22 -10.34 14.69
CA SER A 119 -5.60 -11.61 15.13
C SER A 119 -4.13 -11.46 15.53
N GLY A 120 -3.47 -10.38 15.10
CA GLY A 120 -2.03 -10.17 15.28
C GLY A 120 -1.15 -10.97 14.34
N LYS A 121 -1.71 -11.74 13.41
CA LYS A 121 -0.95 -12.59 12.50
C LYS A 121 -0.52 -11.85 11.25
N THR A 122 0.70 -12.13 10.77
CA THR A 122 1.18 -11.64 9.47
C THR A 122 0.35 -12.27 8.35
N MET A 123 -0.19 -11.44 7.47
CA MET A 123 -1.00 -11.86 6.34
C MET A 123 -0.23 -11.95 5.04
N ALA A 124 0.68 -11.03 4.80
CA ALA A 124 1.42 -10.96 3.56
C ALA A 124 2.77 -10.26 3.74
N LEU A 125 3.71 -10.68 2.91
CA LEU A 125 4.99 -10.02 2.70
C LEU A 125 5.03 -9.56 1.25
N PHE A 126 5.22 -8.26 1.05
CA PHE A 126 5.17 -7.61 -0.25
C PHE A 126 6.48 -6.88 -0.51
N ARG A 127 6.96 -6.94 -1.73
CA ARG A 127 8.07 -6.12 -2.21
C ARG A 127 7.75 -5.60 -3.60
N CYS A 128 8.03 -4.34 -3.85
CA CYS A 128 7.88 -3.77 -5.19
C CYS A 128 9.09 -2.93 -5.59
N THR A 129 9.25 -2.77 -6.89
CA THR A 129 10.16 -1.81 -7.50
C THR A 129 9.35 -0.72 -8.17
N GLN A 130 9.66 0.53 -7.83
CA GLN A 130 9.12 1.72 -8.45
C GLN A 130 10.16 2.31 -9.39
N MET A 131 9.77 2.65 -10.61
CA MET A 131 10.64 3.37 -11.55
C MET A 131 10.28 4.85 -11.52
N VAL A 132 11.29 5.69 -11.29
CA VAL A 132 11.13 7.14 -11.30
C VAL A 132 11.17 7.63 -12.76
N ILE A 133 10.18 8.42 -13.12
CA ILE A 133 10.01 8.95 -14.48
C ILE A 133 10.18 10.46 -14.43
N GLU A 134 11.20 10.98 -15.11
CA GLU A 134 11.37 12.41 -15.25
C GLU A 134 10.31 12.96 -16.23
N ARG A 135 9.66 14.03 -15.85
CA ARG A 135 8.77 14.76 -16.76
C ARG A 135 9.62 15.63 -17.68
N ARG A 136 9.28 15.59 -18.94
CA ARG A 136 9.89 16.45 -19.95
C ARG A 136 9.17 17.78 -20.06
#